data_59a794688d54c233b9b58bfc4eb4972a
#
_entry.id   59a794688d54c233b9b58bfc4eb4972a
#
_cell.length_a   1.000
_cell.length_b   1.000
_cell.length_c   1.000
_cell.angle_alpha   90.00
_cell.angle_beta   90.00
_cell.angle_gamma   90.00
#
_symmetry.space_group_name_H-M   'P 1'
#
loop_
_entity.id
_entity.type
_entity.pdbx_description
1 polymer ?
#
loop_
_entity_poly.entity_id
_entity_poly.type
_entity_poly.pdbx_seq_one_letter_code
_entity_poly.pdbx_strand_id
1 'polypeptide(L)'
;MPQSSLQFVTYAIADAMLAGPPEAAAMVERMTLVLGERADWMNGLARGIAKRFGARWDSVDSKELSKVVAENTGFVSAWRGESRPRVVRVLPRPPVQRPPPPWLHGVVLPQLPTLGDLAAWLEVETDELDWFADRWRVPAQSATTPLHHYSYKVIEKRDGRCRIIEVPKSRLRALQRKVLHGLLDRVPAHDAVHGFRRGRNTVTFAAPHVGKAVVIRFDLTDFFASVHAGRVYSVVRALGYPLNVARTLTGLCTNRVPSGRLVAPDARDRIDWQERQRYRIRHLPQGAPTSPALANLCAFRLDLRLAGLARSLGATYTRYADDLAFSGGEDLARMAERVEIRVAAIAIEEGFAVNPRKTRVMLRGGRQQLAGVVVNSHPNLARTEFDALKAVLTNCVRSDPALQNCDGHSDFRAHLAGRVAHAVMLNPARGAKLKAIFDRIVWNLGS
;
A
#
# COMPACT_ATOMS: atom_id res chain seq x y z
N MET A 1 2.70 -32.35 -9.48
CA MET A 1 2.66 -33.57 -8.63
C MET A 1 2.06 -34.70 -9.47
N PRO A 2 2.51 -35.98 -9.34
CA PRO A 2 1.87 -37.07 -10.04
C PRO A 2 0.41 -37.19 -9.60
N GLN A 3 -0.52 -37.35 -10.56
CA GLN A 3 -1.97 -37.42 -10.33
C GLN A 3 -2.42 -38.58 -9.41
N SER A 4 -1.52 -39.48 -9.04
CA SER A 4 -1.72 -40.64 -8.17
C SER A 4 -1.06 -40.51 -6.79
N SER A 5 -0.52 -39.36 -6.40
CA SER A 5 0.07 -39.18 -5.08
C SER A 5 -1.03 -39.07 -3.99
N LEU A 6 -0.77 -39.63 -2.80
CA LEU A 6 -1.68 -39.49 -1.65
C LEU A 6 -2.08 -38.03 -1.40
N GLN A 7 -1.11 -37.14 -1.46
CA GLN A 7 -1.33 -35.72 -1.25
C GLN A 7 -2.25 -35.11 -2.32
N PHE A 8 -2.09 -35.46 -3.60
CA PHE A 8 -2.95 -34.98 -4.67
C PHE A 8 -4.39 -35.45 -4.48
N VAL A 9 -4.59 -36.75 -4.20
CA VAL A 9 -5.93 -37.33 -4.02
C VAL A 9 -6.64 -36.72 -2.80
N THR A 10 -5.97 -36.59 -1.66
CA THR A 10 -6.57 -35.97 -0.46
C THR A 10 -6.94 -34.52 -0.66
N TYR A 11 -6.14 -33.74 -1.39
CA TYR A 11 -6.48 -32.37 -1.76
C TYR A 11 -7.67 -32.31 -2.74
N ALA A 12 -7.71 -33.17 -3.75
CA ALA A 12 -8.82 -33.22 -4.70
C ALA A 12 -10.16 -33.56 -4.02
N ILE A 13 -10.12 -34.50 -3.06
CA ILE A 13 -11.29 -34.86 -2.23
C ILE A 13 -11.70 -33.65 -1.35
N ALA A 14 -10.74 -32.98 -0.70
CA ALA A 14 -11.00 -31.82 0.14
C ALA A 14 -11.61 -30.65 -0.68
N ASP A 15 -11.07 -30.37 -1.86
CA ASP A 15 -11.60 -29.35 -2.76
C ASP A 15 -13.01 -29.69 -3.25
N ALA A 16 -13.28 -30.96 -3.57
CA ALA A 16 -14.61 -31.43 -3.93
C ALA A 16 -15.63 -31.21 -2.81
N MET A 17 -15.27 -31.57 -1.59
CA MET A 17 -16.15 -31.35 -0.43
C MET A 17 -16.43 -29.86 -0.23
N LEU A 18 -15.42 -29.02 -0.34
CA LEU A 18 -15.52 -27.56 -0.20
C LEU A 18 -16.17 -26.85 -1.39
N ALA A 19 -16.43 -27.55 -2.50
CA ALA A 19 -17.06 -26.98 -3.69
C ALA A 19 -18.57 -26.69 -3.52
N GLY A 20 -19.14 -26.96 -2.36
CA GLY A 20 -20.56 -26.68 -2.06
C GLY A 20 -20.86 -26.79 -0.57
N PRO A 21 -22.14 -26.85 -0.21
CA PRO A 21 -22.59 -26.82 1.18
C PRO A 21 -22.14 -28.07 1.98
N PRO A 22 -22.11 -28.00 3.36
CA PRO A 22 -21.55 -29.03 4.23
C PRO A 22 -22.49 -30.20 4.51
N GLU A 23 -23.56 -30.42 3.74
CA GLU A 23 -24.43 -31.57 3.87
C GLU A 23 -23.70 -32.86 3.46
N ALA A 24 -23.77 -33.87 4.31
CA ALA A 24 -23.03 -35.13 4.11
C ALA A 24 -23.40 -35.80 2.77
N ALA A 25 -24.65 -35.82 2.36
CA ALA A 25 -25.09 -36.41 1.09
C ALA A 25 -24.46 -35.66 -0.11
N ALA A 26 -24.53 -34.33 -0.13
CA ALA A 26 -23.96 -33.52 -1.18
C ALA A 26 -22.43 -33.62 -1.25
N MET A 27 -21.75 -33.76 -0.12
CA MET A 27 -20.29 -34.05 -0.09
C MET A 27 -19.96 -35.40 -0.72
N VAL A 28 -20.74 -36.45 -0.43
CA VAL A 28 -20.56 -37.77 -1.02
C VAL A 28 -20.73 -37.73 -2.53
N GLU A 29 -21.76 -37.06 -3.04
CA GLU A 29 -21.95 -36.89 -4.48
C GLU A 29 -20.75 -36.21 -5.15
N ARG A 30 -20.25 -35.12 -4.57
CA ARG A 30 -19.07 -34.42 -5.09
C ARG A 30 -17.80 -35.26 -5.05
N MET A 31 -17.60 -36.07 -3.99
CA MET A 31 -16.48 -37.02 -3.91
C MET A 31 -16.61 -38.10 -4.98
N THR A 32 -17.83 -38.61 -5.20
CA THR A 32 -18.12 -39.63 -6.24
C THR A 32 -17.78 -39.07 -7.62
N LEU A 33 -18.13 -37.81 -7.92
CA LEU A 33 -17.76 -37.15 -9.20
C LEU A 33 -16.25 -37.05 -9.37
N VAL A 34 -15.50 -36.82 -8.30
CA VAL A 34 -14.03 -36.66 -8.37
C VAL A 34 -13.34 -38.03 -8.51
N LEU A 35 -13.83 -39.05 -7.85
CA LEU A 35 -13.21 -40.37 -7.82
C LEU A 35 -13.78 -41.34 -8.89
N GLY A 36 -14.90 -40.96 -9.55
CA GLY A 36 -15.56 -41.77 -10.57
C GLY A 36 -16.44 -42.89 -10.03
N GLU A 37 -16.34 -43.21 -8.74
CA GLU A 37 -17.12 -44.28 -8.08
C GLU A 37 -17.51 -43.88 -6.66
N ARG A 38 -18.56 -44.46 -6.16
CA ARG A 38 -19.02 -44.31 -4.78
C ARG A 38 -18.46 -45.42 -3.91
N ALA A 39 -17.86 -45.05 -2.77
CA ALA A 39 -17.30 -45.99 -1.81
C ALA A 39 -17.92 -45.78 -0.44
N ASP A 40 -18.09 -46.87 0.35
CA ASP A 40 -18.77 -46.84 1.64
C ASP A 40 -18.11 -45.91 2.67
N TRP A 41 -16.80 -45.81 2.65
CA TRP A 41 -16.04 -44.91 3.54
C TRP A 41 -16.41 -43.44 3.40
N MET A 42 -16.88 -43.01 2.21
CA MET A 42 -17.25 -41.61 1.94
C MET A 42 -18.38 -41.13 2.85
N ASN A 43 -19.36 -41.99 3.16
CA ASN A 43 -20.50 -41.65 4.02
C ASN A 43 -20.05 -41.32 5.47
N GLY A 44 -19.13 -42.12 6.01
CA GLY A 44 -18.56 -41.93 7.34
C GLY A 44 -17.71 -40.65 7.42
N LEU A 45 -16.85 -40.45 6.42
CA LEU A 45 -16.01 -39.28 6.32
C LEU A 45 -16.85 -37.98 6.21
N ALA A 46 -17.84 -37.96 5.30
CA ALA A 46 -18.70 -36.78 5.07
C ALA A 46 -19.50 -36.41 6.33
N ARG A 47 -20.09 -37.35 7.04
CA ARG A 47 -20.79 -37.10 8.30
C ARG A 47 -19.86 -36.56 9.39
N GLY A 48 -18.66 -37.13 9.53
CA GLY A 48 -17.65 -36.66 10.48
C GLY A 48 -17.22 -35.24 10.21
N ILE A 49 -16.99 -34.90 8.94
CA ILE A 49 -16.61 -33.54 8.50
C ILE A 49 -17.77 -32.57 8.70
N ALA A 50 -18.99 -32.89 8.30
CA ALA A 50 -20.16 -32.06 8.52
C ALA A 50 -20.36 -31.71 10.00
N LYS A 51 -20.23 -32.71 10.89
CA LYS A 51 -20.33 -32.52 12.34
C LYS A 51 -19.20 -31.62 12.89
N ARG A 52 -17.97 -31.81 12.43
CA ARG A 52 -16.79 -31.12 12.98
C ARG A 52 -16.65 -29.68 12.45
N PHE A 53 -16.99 -29.44 11.19
CA PHE A 53 -16.69 -28.21 10.49
C PHE A 53 -17.93 -27.43 10.05
N GLY A 54 -19.14 -27.98 10.12
CA GLY A 54 -20.37 -27.36 9.60
C GLY A 54 -20.59 -25.94 10.09
N ALA A 55 -20.38 -25.68 11.38
CA ALA A 55 -20.55 -24.35 11.98
C ALA A 55 -19.51 -23.30 11.50
N ARG A 56 -18.38 -23.72 10.94
CA ARG A 56 -17.32 -22.85 10.45
C ARG A 56 -16.91 -23.12 9.00
N TRP A 57 -17.83 -23.72 8.22
CA TRP A 57 -17.57 -24.22 6.88
C TRP A 57 -16.89 -23.20 5.97
N ASP A 58 -17.32 -21.96 6.00
CA ASP A 58 -16.78 -20.88 5.17
C ASP A 58 -15.32 -20.52 5.49
N SER A 59 -14.83 -20.90 6.68
CA SER A 59 -13.46 -20.64 7.10
C SER A 59 -12.49 -21.80 6.90
N VAL A 60 -13.01 -23.00 6.54
CA VAL A 60 -12.19 -24.21 6.35
C VAL A 60 -11.43 -24.13 5.04
N ASP A 61 -10.12 -24.45 5.08
CA ASP A 61 -9.30 -24.52 3.89
C ASP A 61 -9.01 -25.97 3.44
N SER A 62 -8.62 -26.11 2.18
CA SER A 62 -8.35 -27.44 1.59
C SER A 62 -7.18 -28.15 2.27
N LYS A 63 -6.24 -27.41 2.86
CA LYS A 63 -5.09 -27.98 3.57
C LYS A 63 -5.51 -28.61 4.90
N GLU A 64 -6.39 -27.94 5.64
CA GLU A 64 -6.93 -28.47 6.89
C GLU A 64 -7.77 -29.72 6.62
N LEU A 65 -8.65 -29.64 5.62
CA LEU A 65 -9.53 -30.74 5.28
C LEU A 65 -8.78 -31.94 4.68
N SER A 66 -7.77 -31.72 3.85
CA SER A 66 -6.95 -32.78 3.27
C SER A 66 -6.22 -33.62 4.32
N LYS A 67 -5.81 -33.02 5.44
CA LYS A 67 -5.23 -33.73 6.57
C LYS A 67 -6.26 -34.65 7.21
N VAL A 68 -7.49 -34.18 7.44
CA VAL A 68 -8.58 -34.98 8.01
C VAL A 68 -8.94 -36.14 7.09
N VAL A 69 -8.95 -35.91 5.77
CA VAL A 69 -9.14 -37.01 4.79
C VAL A 69 -8.01 -38.02 4.89
N ALA A 70 -6.76 -37.58 4.95
CA ALA A 70 -5.59 -38.47 5.03
C ALA A 70 -5.54 -39.30 6.32
N GLU A 71 -6.12 -38.79 7.42
CA GLU A 71 -6.19 -39.45 8.72
C GLU A 71 -7.44 -40.32 8.89
N ASN A 72 -8.41 -40.25 7.96
CA ASN A 72 -9.65 -41.01 8.06
C ASN A 72 -9.40 -42.53 7.86
N THR A 73 -9.81 -43.34 8.82
CA THR A 73 -9.56 -44.79 8.80
C THR A 73 -10.12 -45.49 7.56
N GLY A 74 -11.33 -45.13 7.13
CA GLY A 74 -11.95 -45.68 5.92
C GLY A 74 -11.19 -45.33 4.64
N PHE A 75 -10.76 -44.09 4.52
CA PHE A 75 -9.93 -43.66 3.39
C PHE A 75 -8.55 -44.34 3.41
N VAL A 76 -7.90 -44.44 4.59
CA VAL A 76 -6.58 -45.09 4.72
C VAL A 76 -6.69 -46.58 4.35
N SER A 77 -7.74 -47.26 4.76
CA SER A 77 -8.00 -48.66 4.37
C SER A 77 -8.16 -48.79 2.84
N ALA A 78 -8.97 -47.94 2.23
CA ALA A 78 -9.15 -47.91 0.78
C ALA A 78 -7.84 -47.58 0.03
N TRP A 79 -7.03 -46.66 0.55
CA TRP A 79 -5.74 -46.30 -0.01
C TRP A 79 -4.70 -47.43 0.00
N ARG A 80 -4.75 -48.29 0.99
CA ARG A 80 -3.86 -49.47 1.16
C ARG A 80 -4.39 -50.72 0.44
N GLY A 81 -5.66 -50.72 0.04
CA GLY A 81 -6.30 -51.81 -0.67
C GLY A 81 -5.91 -51.92 -2.14
N GLU A 82 -6.43 -52.92 -2.83
CA GLU A 82 -6.18 -53.19 -4.25
C GLU A 82 -6.77 -52.08 -5.16
N SER A 83 -7.96 -51.56 -4.82
CA SER A 83 -8.65 -50.50 -5.53
C SER A 83 -8.38 -49.13 -4.90
N ARG A 84 -7.17 -48.61 -5.11
CA ARG A 84 -6.80 -47.28 -4.58
C ARG A 84 -7.65 -46.19 -5.21
N PRO A 85 -8.20 -45.22 -4.40
CA PRO A 85 -8.92 -44.07 -4.92
C PRO A 85 -8.07 -43.29 -5.92
N ARG A 86 -8.60 -43.05 -7.11
CA ARG A 86 -7.95 -42.26 -8.18
C ARG A 86 -8.81 -41.08 -8.57
N VAL A 87 -8.17 -39.96 -8.81
CA VAL A 87 -8.88 -38.75 -9.27
C VAL A 87 -9.13 -38.86 -10.77
N VAL A 88 -10.40 -38.98 -11.15
CA VAL A 88 -10.84 -38.99 -12.57
C VAL A 88 -11.24 -37.59 -13.04
N ARG A 89 -11.68 -36.74 -12.11
CA ARG A 89 -12.07 -35.35 -12.38
C ARG A 89 -11.68 -34.47 -11.19
N VAL A 90 -11.22 -33.26 -11.46
CA VAL A 90 -11.02 -32.23 -10.43
C VAL A 90 -12.26 -31.35 -10.38
N LEU A 91 -12.85 -31.19 -9.20
CA LEU A 91 -13.92 -30.23 -8.92
C LEU A 91 -13.28 -29.02 -8.22
N PRO A 92 -13.02 -27.92 -8.95
CA PRO A 92 -12.45 -26.74 -8.29
C PRO A 92 -13.50 -26.12 -7.36
N ARG A 93 -13.05 -25.73 -6.17
CA ARG A 93 -13.87 -24.95 -5.26
C ARG A 93 -14.26 -23.61 -5.94
N PRO A 94 -15.56 -23.24 -5.95
CA PRO A 94 -15.95 -21.91 -6.40
C PRO A 94 -15.18 -20.85 -5.60
N PRO A 95 -14.61 -19.85 -6.25
CA PRO A 95 -13.94 -18.78 -5.54
C PRO A 95 -14.96 -17.99 -4.71
N VAL A 96 -14.75 -17.94 -3.40
CA VAL A 96 -15.62 -17.20 -2.47
C VAL A 96 -14.84 -16.01 -1.95
N GLN A 97 -15.44 -14.82 -2.06
CA GLN A 97 -14.96 -13.65 -1.35
C GLN A 97 -15.39 -13.75 0.11
N ARG A 98 -14.43 -13.74 1.02
CA ARG A 98 -14.69 -13.77 2.46
C ARG A 98 -15.25 -12.42 2.92
N PRO A 99 -16.06 -12.37 3.98
CA PRO A 99 -16.45 -11.10 4.58
C PRO A 99 -15.19 -10.32 5.01
N PRO A 100 -15.23 -8.99 4.97
CA PRO A 100 -14.14 -8.19 5.45
C PRO A 100 -13.88 -8.46 6.95
N PRO A 101 -12.63 -8.28 7.42
CA PRO A 101 -12.29 -8.54 8.81
C PRO A 101 -13.09 -7.64 9.77
N PRO A 102 -13.27 -8.03 11.06
CA PRO A 102 -14.14 -7.31 12.02
C PRO A 102 -13.79 -5.84 12.20
N TRP A 103 -12.52 -5.46 12.07
CA TRP A 103 -12.09 -4.05 12.18
C TRP A 103 -12.54 -3.17 10.99
N LEU A 104 -13.06 -3.76 9.92
CA LEU A 104 -13.72 -3.10 8.78
C LEU A 104 -15.25 -3.18 8.85
N HIS A 105 -15.81 -3.43 10.02
CA HIS A 105 -17.26 -3.48 10.19
C HIS A 105 -17.91 -2.20 9.64
N GLY A 106 -18.94 -2.37 8.80
CA GLY A 106 -19.62 -1.26 8.13
C GLY A 106 -18.98 -0.76 6.83
N VAL A 107 -17.80 -1.27 6.46
CA VAL A 107 -17.16 -0.96 5.16
C VAL A 107 -17.70 -1.89 4.08
N VAL A 108 -18.37 -1.31 3.08
CA VAL A 108 -18.86 -2.07 1.92
C VAL A 108 -17.77 -2.10 0.85
N LEU A 109 -17.19 -3.30 0.61
CA LEU A 109 -16.22 -3.54 -0.45
C LEU A 109 -16.90 -4.12 -1.69
N PRO A 110 -16.38 -3.87 -2.91
CA PRO A 110 -16.88 -4.49 -4.13
C PRO A 110 -16.85 -6.01 -4.03
N GLN A 111 -17.93 -6.66 -4.47
CA GLN A 111 -18.02 -8.12 -4.53
C GLN A 111 -17.38 -8.59 -5.83
N LEU A 112 -16.18 -9.20 -5.72
CA LEU A 112 -15.35 -9.62 -6.85
C LEU A 112 -14.86 -11.06 -6.62
N PRO A 113 -15.76 -12.05 -6.57
CA PRO A 113 -15.39 -13.43 -6.29
C PRO A 113 -14.57 -14.07 -7.41
N THR A 114 -14.72 -13.62 -8.67
CA THR A 114 -14.02 -14.18 -9.83
C THR A 114 -13.23 -13.13 -10.60
N LEU A 115 -12.37 -13.57 -11.53
CA LEU A 115 -11.69 -12.67 -12.47
C LEU A 115 -12.67 -12.03 -13.46
N GLY A 116 -13.76 -12.73 -13.82
CA GLY A 116 -14.83 -12.16 -14.63
C GLY A 116 -15.52 -10.99 -13.94
N ASP A 117 -15.84 -11.13 -12.64
CA ASP A 117 -16.42 -10.02 -11.85
C ASP A 117 -15.44 -8.84 -11.74
N LEU A 118 -14.14 -9.12 -11.57
CA LEU A 118 -13.11 -8.07 -11.55
C LEU A 118 -12.98 -7.37 -12.90
N ALA A 119 -12.99 -8.11 -14.00
CA ALA A 119 -12.93 -7.57 -15.36
C ALA A 119 -14.17 -6.69 -15.66
N ALA A 120 -15.36 -7.21 -15.37
CA ALA A 120 -16.61 -6.45 -15.52
C ALA A 120 -16.61 -5.18 -14.65
N TRP A 121 -16.17 -5.28 -13.40
CA TRP A 121 -16.08 -4.11 -12.51
C TRP A 121 -15.07 -3.08 -13.00
N LEU A 122 -13.95 -3.51 -13.61
CA LEU A 122 -12.95 -2.62 -14.22
C LEU A 122 -13.33 -2.14 -15.61
N GLU A 123 -14.40 -2.70 -16.23
CA GLU A 123 -14.83 -2.41 -17.61
C GLU A 123 -13.74 -2.76 -18.64
N VAL A 124 -13.18 -3.96 -18.51
CA VAL A 124 -12.19 -4.53 -19.42
C VAL A 124 -12.52 -6.00 -19.71
N GLU A 125 -11.98 -6.53 -20.80
CA GLU A 125 -12.01 -7.96 -21.06
C GLU A 125 -11.01 -8.71 -20.15
N THR A 126 -11.24 -10.02 -19.96
CA THR A 126 -10.37 -10.84 -19.09
C THR A 126 -8.94 -10.93 -19.61
N ASP A 127 -8.76 -10.95 -20.93
CA ASP A 127 -7.44 -10.97 -21.58
C ASP A 127 -6.68 -9.66 -21.35
N GLU A 128 -7.40 -8.53 -21.46
CA GLU A 128 -6.86 -7.19 -21.17
C GLU A 128 -6.48 -7.08 -19.69
N LEU A 129 -7.30 -7.65 -18.80
CA LEU A 129 -7.00 -7.70 -17.38
C LEU A 129 -5.72 -8.47 -17.07
N ASP A 130 -5.55 -9.64 -17.66
CA ASP A 130 -4.34 -10.48 -17.51
C ASP A 130 -3.10 -9.77 -18.07
N TRP A 131 -3.25 -9.07 -19.18
CA TRP A 131 -2.20 -8.26 -19.79
C TRP A 131 -1.72 -7.15 -18.87
N PHE A 132 -2.62 -6.33 -18.31
CA PHE A 132 -2.25 -5.24 -17.40
C PHE A 132 -1.73 -5.72 -16.05
N ALA A 133 -2.17 -6.89 -15.58
CA ALA A 133 -1.67 -7.51 -14.36
C ALA A 133 -0.28 -8.14 -14.52
N ASP A 134 0.22 -8.25 -15.77
CA ASP A 134 1.52 -8.87 -16.12
C ASP A 134 1.69 -10.25 -15.46
N ARG A 135 0.65 -11.08 -15.53
CA ARG A 135 0.65 -12.43 -14.94
C ARG A 135 1.67 -13.37 -15.58
N TRP A 136 1.93 -13.19 -16.87
CA TRP A 136 2.80 -14.04 -17.68
C TRP A 136 4.27 -13.63 -17.62
N ARG A 137 4.61 -12.58 -16.84
CA ARG A 137 5.98 -12.10 -16.61
C ARG A 137 6.76 -11.92 -17.92
N VAL A 138 6.30 -11.04 -18.77
CA VAL A 138 7.05 -10.68 -19.99
C VAL A 138 8.48 -10.29 -19.58
N PRO A 139 9.51 -10.94 -20.18
CA PRO A 139 10.90 -10.65 -19.82
C PRO A 139 11.21 -9.16 -19.99
N ALA A 140 11.61 -8.50 -18.91
CA ALA A 140 11.89 -7.06 -18.88
C ALA A 140 13.27 -6.74 -19.49
N GLN A 141 13.62 -7.30 -20.65
CA GLN A 141 14.95 -7.14 -21.25
C GLN A 141 15.16 -5.82 -21.99
N SER A 142 14.09 -5.14 -22.41
CA SER A 142 14.18 -3.84 -23.13
C SER A 142 13.39 -2.75 -22.46
N ALA A 143 14.04 -1.63 -22.17
CA ALA A 143 13.42 -0.45 -21.58
C ALA A 143 12.45 0.29 -22.54
N THR A 144 12.52 0.01 -23.83
CA THR A 144 11.84 0.74 -24.91
C THR A 144 10.66 0.00 -25.52
N THR A 145 10.34 -1.21 -25.04
CA THR A 145 9.29 -2.05 -25.63
C THR A 145 7.90 -1.44 -25.38
N PRO A 146 7.02 -1.37 -26.42
CA PRO A 146 5.61 -0.99 -26.27
C PRO A 146 4.85 -1.81 -25.22
N LEU A 147 5.35 -3.01 -24.91
CA LEU A 147 4.80 -3.98 -23.97
C LEU A 147 4.86 -3.53 -22.51
N HIS A 148 5.66 -2.50 -22.16
CA HIS A 148 5.71 -2.00 -20.78
C HIS A 148 4.54 -1.06 -20.49
N HIS A 149 3.92 -1.27 -19.34
CA HIS A 149 2.78 -0.46 -18.88
C HIS A 149 3.20 0.85 -18.20
N TYR A 150 4.50 1.07 -17.99
CA TYR A 150 5.07 2.22 -17.30
C TYR A 150 6.06 2.98 -18.17
N SER A 151 6.08 4.30 -18.00
CA SER A 151 7.16 5.21 -18.42
C SER A 151 8.02 5.54 -17.22
N TYR A 152 9.31 5.75 -17.43
CA TYR A 152 10.28 5.99 -16.35
C TYR A 152 10.90 7.37 -16.50
N LYS A 153 10.90 8.15 -15.40
CA LYS A 153 11.60 9.44 -15.31
C LYS A 153 12.63 9.35 -14.19
N VAL A 154 13.85 9.76 -14.48
CA VAL A 154 14.91 9.86 -13.47
C VAL A 154 14.89 11.29 -12.93
N ILE A 155 14.79 11.44 -11.61
CA ILE A 155 14.81 12.75 -10.93
C ILE A 155 16.02 12.75 -10.00
N GLU A 156 16.84 13.78 -10.11
CA GLU A 156 17.98 14.02 -9.23
C GLU A 156 17.53 14.41 -7.82
N LYS A 157 18.14 13.77 -6.81
CA LYS A 157 18.00 14.17 -5.40
C LYS A 157 19.05 15.23 -5.08
N ARG A 158 18.82 16.07 -4.07
CA ARG A 158 19.75 17.13 -3.63
C ARG A 158 21.15 16.62 -3.25
N ASP A 159 21.28 15.35 -2.96
CA ASP A 159 22.56 14.69 -2.60
C ASP A 159 23.27 14.04 -3.81
N GLY A 160 22.86 14.37 -5.04
CA GLY A 160 23.45 13.84 -6.28
C GLY A 160 22.95 12.45 -6.67
N ARG A 161 22.28 11.73 -5.77
CA ARG A 161 21.59 10.47 -6.12
C ARG A 161 20.37 10.74 -6.98
N CYS A 162 19.80 9.72 -7.57
CA CYS A 162 18.54 9.85 -8.29
C CYS A 162 17.47 8.91 -7.75
N ARG A 163 16.22 9.22 -8.10
CA ARG A 163 15.07 8.33 -7.92
C ARG A 163 14.42 8.08 -9.26
N ILE A 164 13.83 6.90 -9.40
CA ILE A 164 13.04 6.54 -10.57
C ILE A 164 11.58 6.80 -10.26
N ILE A 165 10.95 7.66 -11.06
CA ILE A 165 9.51 7.84 -11.05
C ILE A 165 8.92 6.91 -12.11
N GLU A 166 8.01 6.06 -11.69
CA GLU A 166 7.37 5.03 -12.49
C GLU A 166 5.93 5.48 -12.80
N VAL A 167 5.74 6.04 -13.98
CA VAL A 167 4.46 6.64 -14.38
C VAL A 167 3.66 5.62 -15.18
N PRO A 168 2.52 5.13 -14.69
CA PRO A 168 1.67 4.21 -15.46
C PRO A 168 1.13 4.90 -16.71
N LYS A 169 1.10 4.20 -17.85
CA LYS A 169 0.48 4.68 -19.08
C LYS A 169 -1.03 4.89 -18.89
N SER A 170 -1.65 5.67 -19.75
CA SER A 170 -3.02 6.19 -19.57
C SER A 170 -4.05 5.11 -19.22
N ARG A 171 -4.06 3.99 -19.94
CA ARG A 171 -5.04 2.92 -19.71
C ARG A 171 -4.85 2.25 -18.34
N LEU A 172 -3.62 1.80 -18.01
CA LEU A 172 -3.34 1.25 -16.68
C LEU A 172 -3.63 2.27 -15.56
N ARG A 173 -3.31 3.54 -15.78
CA ARG A 173 -3.60 4.61 -14.81
C ARG A 173 -5.10 4.76 -14.55
N ALA A 174 -5.94 4.62 -15.58
CA ALA A 174 -7.40 4.64 -15.45
C ALA A 174 -7.89 3.47 -14.59
N LEU A 175 -7.41 2.24 -14.85
CA LEU A 175 -7.71 1.06 -14.03
C LEU A 175 -7.28 1.24 -12.57
N GLN A 176 -6.06 1.73 -12.35
CA GLN A 176 -5.56 2.00 -11.00
C GLN A 176 -6.39 3.06 -10.27
N ARG A 177 -6.88 4.11 -10.95
CA ARG A 177 -7.80 5.09 -10.35
C ARG A 177 -9.12 4.46 -9.95
N LYS A 178 -9.66 3.55 -10.78
CA LYS A 178 -10.88 2.81 -10.45
C LYS A 178 -10.68 1.92 -9.21
N VAL A 179 -9.54 1.21 -9.13
CA VAL A 179 -9.14 0.45 -7.93
C VAL A 179 -8.98 1.37 -6.71
N LEU A 180 -8.35 2.53 -6.88
CA LEU A 180 -8.19 3.50 -5.79
C LEU A 180 -9.55 3.96 -5.24
N HIS A 181 -10.39 4.53 -6.10
CA HIS A 181 -11.64 5.16 -5.65
C HIS A 181 -12.73 4.15 -5.31
N GLY A 182 -12.83 3.05 -6.05
CA GLY A 182 -13.87 2.04 -5.84
C GLY A 182 -13.56 1.03 -4.72
N LEU A 183 -12.28 0.86 -4.36
CA LEU A 183 -11.86 -0.13 -3.37
C LEU A 183 -11.02 0.48 -2.25
N LEU A 184 -9.83 1.03 -2.56
CA LEU A 184 -8.83 1.40 -1.56
C LEU A 184 -9.25 2.60 -0.70
N ASP A 185 -9.92 3.60 -1.27
CA ASP A 185 -10.42 4.77 -0.54
C ASP A 185 -11.50 4.43 0.50
N ARG A 186 -12.10 3.22 0.41
CA ARG A 186 -13.07 2.71 1.38
C ARG A 186 -12.40 2.08 2.60
N VAL A 187 -11.13 1.70 2.51
CA VAL A 187 -10.40 1.03 3.58
C VAL A 187 -9.69 2.08 4.43
N PRO A 188 -10.06 2.23 5.73
CA PRO A 188 -9.45 3.25 6.58
C PRO A 188 -7.97 2.93 6.86
N ALA A 189 -7.12 3.93 6.73
CA ALA A 189 -5.76 3.88 7.23
C ALA A 189 -5.76 4.10 8.76
N HIS A 190 -4.65 3.78 9.44
CA HIS A 190 -4.47 4.03 10.87
C HIS A 190 -4.63 5.53 11.21
N ASP A 191 -5.17 5.86 12.39
CA ASP A 191 -5.51 7.26 12.74
C ASP A 191 -4.32 8.20 12.84
N ALA A 192 -3.14 7.68 13.13
CA ALA A 192 -1.91 8.45 13.13
C ALA A 192 -1.44 8.87 11.72
N VAL A 193 -2.07 8.36 10.65
CA VAL A 193 -1.68 8.64 9.27
C VAL A 193 -2.35 9.91 8.75
N HIS A 194 -1.55 10.85 8.26
CA HIS A 194 -2.00 12.11 7.68
C HIS A 194 -1.64 12.27 6.20
N GLY A 195 -0.61 11.60 5.71
CA GLY A 195 -0.25 11.63 4.30
C GLY A 195 -1.19 10.79 3.44
N PHE A 196 -1.52 11.29 2.24
CA PHE A 196 -2.34 10.60 1.24
C PHE A 196 -3.73 10.17 1.73
N ARG A 197 -4.32 10.92 2.62
CA ARG A 197 -5.61 10.65 3.22
C ARG A 197 -6.55 11.84 3.05
N ARG A 198 -7.78 11.60 2.61
CA ARG A 198 -8.79 12.65 2.46
C ARG A 198 -9.03 13.36 3.79
N GLY A 199 -9.12 14.68 3.77
CA GLY A 199 -9.33 15.52 4.97
C GLY A 199 -8.11 15.66 5.88
N ARG A 200 -6.94 15.13 5.50
CA ARG A 200 -5.67 15.27 6.22
C ARG A 200 -4.62 15.96 5.35
N ASN A 201 -3.71 16.70 5.96
CA ASN A 201 -2.65 17.44 5.29
C ASN A 201 -1.44 17.64 6.21
N THR A 202 -0.47 18.43 5.79
CA THR A 202 0.74 18.73 6.57
C THR A 202 0.44 19.47 7.86
N VAL A 203 -0.62 20.29 7.91
CA VAL A 203 -1.05 20.98 9.14
C VAL A 203 -1.62 19.99 10.14
N THR A 204 -2.53 19.13 9.71
CA THR A 204 -3.10 18.10 10.61
C THR A 204 -2.04 17.12 11.12
N PHE A 205 -0.99 16.86 10.31
CA PHE A 205 0.17 16.07 10.72
C PHE A 205 1.00 16.78 11.80
N ALA A 206 1.27 18.07 11.62
CA ALA A 206 2.16 18.85 12.48
C ALA A 206 1.48 19.38 13.75
N ALA A 207 0.17 19.66 13.70
CA ALA A 207 -0.57 20.29 14.80
C ALA A 207 -0.47 19.57 16.16
N PRO A 208 -0.52 18.23 16.27
CA PRO A 208 -0.39 17.52 17.53
C PRO A 208 0.99 17.69 18.21
N HIS A 209 1.99 18.17 17.47
CA HIS A 209 3.38 18.34 17.93
C HIS A 209 3.71 19.77 18.33
N VAL A 210 2.73 20.67 18.31
CA VAL A 210 2.92 22.08 18.68
C VAL A 210 3.24 22.24 20.17
N GLY A 211 4.24 23.10 20.48
CA GLY A 211 4.59 23.50 21.83
C GLY A 211 5.27 22.42 22.67
N LYS A 212 5.74 21.34 22.08
CA LYS A 212 6.40 20.24 22.78
C LYS A 212 7.85 20.56 23.15
N ALA A 213 8.36 19.97 24.24
CA ALA A 213 9.76 20.14 24.65
C ALA A 213 10.72 19.54 23.62
N VAL A 214 10.34 18.42 23.02
CA VAL A 214 11.10 17.76 21.97
C VAL A 214 10.19 17.26 20.85
N VAL A 215 10.67 17.38 19.62
CA VAL A 215 10.11 16.73 18.42
C VAL A 215 11.20 15.89 17.79
N ILE A 216 10.94 14.61 17.60
CA ILE A 216 11.83 13.66 16.94
C ILE A 216 11.21 13.30 15.60
N ARG A 217 11.92 13.58 14.52
CA ARG A 217 11.51 13.24 13.15
C ARG A 217 12.35 12.11 12.61
N PHE A 218 11.70 11.14 11.99
CA PHE A 218 12.32 10.04 11.25
C PHE A 218 11.85 10.06 9.80
N ASP A 219 12.67 9.53 8.90
CA ASP A 219 12.37 9.37 7.47
C ASP A 219 12.53 7.88 7.12
N LEU A 220 11.53 7.29 6.48
CA LEU A 220 11.62 5.91 6.00
C LEU A 220 12.32 5.85 4.64
N THR A 221 13.36 5.04 4.55
CA THR A 221 14.14 4.88 3.32
C THR A 221 13.31 4.19 2.24
N ASP A 222 13.26 4.81 1.05
CA ASP A 222 12.62 4.26 -0.16
C ASP A 222 11.22 3.69 0.09
N PHE A 223 10.38 4.44 0.80
CA PHE A 223 9.10 4.01 1.36
C PHE A 223 8.25 3.21 0.38
N PHE A 224 8.03 3.70 -0.85
CA PHE A 224 7.24 2.97 -1.86
C PHE A 224 7.95 1.71 -2.35
N ALA A 225 9.23 1.80 -2.68
CA ALA A 225 10.00 0.68 -3.22
C ALA A 225 10.26 -0.43 -2.17
N SER A 226 10.16 -0.12 -0.87
CA SER A 226 10.25 -1.11 0.21
C SER A 226 8.98 -1.95 0.36
N VAL A 227 7.84 -1.51 -0.18
CA VAL A 227 6.59 -2.28 -0.17
C VAL A 227 6.53 -3.19 -1.39
N HIS A 228 7.00 -4.41 -1.25
CA HIS A 228 6.98 -5.40 -2.33
C HIS A 228 5.60 -6.04 -2.53
N ALA A 229 5.39 -6.66 -3.70
CA ALA A 229 4.12 -7.24 -4.14
C ALA A 229 3.50 -8.24 -3.14
N GLY A 230 4.32 -9.00 -2.40
CA GLY A 230 3.82 -9.94 -1.39
C GLY A 230 3.05 -9.26 -0.26
N ARG A 231 3.46 -8.06 0.16
CA ARG A 231 2.74 -7.28 1.17
C ARG A 231 1.41 -6.75 0.64
N VAL A 232 1.41 -6.23 -0.60
CA VAL A 232 0.18 -5.80 -1.28
C VAL A 232 -0.80 -6.96 -1.41
N TYR A 233 -0.32 -8.12 -1.87
CA TYR A 233 -1.12 -9.34 -1.93
C TYR A 233 -1.72 -9.72 -0.58
N SER A 234 -0.93 -9.67 0.50
CA SER A 234 -1.40 -9.99 1.85
C SER A 234 -2.51 -9.03 2.32
N VAL A 235 -2.39 -7.74 2.02
CA VAL A 235 -3.44 -6.76 2.31
C VAL A 235 -4.71 -7.10 1.55
N VAL A 236 -4.64 -7.32 0.23
CA VAL A 236 -5.82 -7.64 -0.59
C VAL A 236 -6.48 -8.96 -0.14
N ARG A 237 -5.68 -9.96 0.24
CA ARG A 237 -6.19 -11.22 0.83
C ARG A 237 -6.87 -10.99 2.18
N ALA A 238 -6.31 -10.12 3.02
CA ALA A 238 -6.90 -9.76 4.31
C ALA A 238 -8.25 -9.02 4.15
N LEU A 239 -8.45 -8.32 3.04
CA LEU A 239 -9.75 -7.70 2.70
C LEU A 239 -10.80 -8.72 2.24
N GLY A 240 -10.48 -10.01 2.16
CA GLY A 240 -11.39 -11.09 1.82
C GLY A 240 -11.34 -11.56 0.37
N TYR A 241 -10.60 -10.90 -0.52
CA TYR A 241 -10.59 -11.26 -1.94
C TYR A 241 -9.98 -12.64 -2.21
N PRO A 242 -10.56 -13.43 -3.15
CA PRO A 242 -10.04 -14.73 -3.55
C PRO A 242 -8.63 -14.63 -4.12
N LEU A 243 -7.91 -15.76 -4.10
CA LEU A 243 -6.50 -15.86 -4.47
C LEU A 243 -6.19 -15.26 -5.85
N ASN A 244 -7.00 -15.61 -6.88
CA ASN A 244 -6.74 -15.15 -8.25
C ASN A 244 -7.01 -13.65 -8.39
N VAL A 245 -8.10 -13.14 -7.80
CA VAL A 245 -8.44 -11.71 -7.78
C VAL A 245 -7.36 -10.92 -7.04
N ALA A 246 -6.92 -11.41 -5.87
CA ALA A 246 -5.87 -10.76 -5.10
C ALA A 246 -4.53 -10.71 -5.86
N ARG A 247 -4.16 -11.77 -6.57
CA ARG A 247 -2.96 -11.79 -7.43
C ARG A 247 -3.07 -10.77 -8.57
N THR A 248 -4.21 -10.70 -9.22
CA THR A 248 -4.45 -9.79 -10.34
C THR A 248 -4.47 -8.33 -9.89
N LEU A 249 -5.18 -8.00 -8.81
CA LEU A 249 -5.14 -6.65 -8.20
C LEU A 249 -3.72 -6.26 -7.78
N THR A 250 -2.96 -7.19 -7.21
CA THR A 250 -1.54 -6.95 -6.89
C THR A 250 -0.72 -6.68 -8.14
N GLY A 251 -0.93 -7.44 -9.21
CA GLY A 251 -0.28 -7.24 -10.50
C GLY A 251 -0.55 -5.85 -11.08
N LEU A 252 -1.82 -5.42 -11.09
CA LEU A 252 -2.23 -4.08 -11.55
C LEU A 252 -1.58 -2.93 -10.76
N CYS A 253 -1.31 -3.14 -9.48
CA CYS A 253 -0.85 -2.10 -8.55
C CYS A 253 0.67 -2.12 -8.27
N THR A 254 1.41 -3.10 -8.79
CA THR A 254 2.86 -3.23 -8.56
C THR A 254 3.62 -3.29 -9.86
N ASN A 255 4.86 -2.80 -9.86
CA ASN A 255 5.75 -2.83 -11.01
C ASN A 255 7.14 -3.35 -10.64
N ARG A 256 7.89 -3.74 -11.64
CA ARG A 256 9.33 -4.04 -11.57
C ARG A 256 10.03 -3.20 -12.62
N VAL A 257 11.03 -2.44 -12.20
CA VAL A 257 11.82 -1.63 -13.15
C VAL A 257 12.64 -2.55 -14.05
N PRO A 258 12.57 -2.39 -15.38
CA PRO A 258 13.40 -3.14 -16.31
C PRO A 258 14.90 -2.96 -16.02
N SER A 259 15.68 -4.04 -16.10
CA SER A 259 17.12 -3.99 -15.81
C SER A 259 17.85 -2.98 -16.70
N GLY A 260 17.47 -2.82 -17.96
CA GLY A 260 18.04 -1.82 -18.87
C GLY A 260 17.88 -0.38 -18.37
N ARG A 261 16.80 -0.06 -17.65
CA ARG A 261 16.62 1.28 -17.05
C ARG A 261 17.51 1.51 -15.85
N LEU A 262 17.81 0.47 -15.09
CA LEU A 262 18.67 0.56 -13.89
C LEU A 262 20.16 0.75 -14.25
N VAL A 263 20.56 0.43 -15.48
CA VAL A 263 21.91 0.59 -15.99
C VAL A 263 22.02 1.70 -17.05
N ALA A 264 20.95 2.42 -17.31
CA ALA A 264 20.96 3.55 -18.23
C ALA A 264 21.90 4.67 -17.73
N PRO A 265 22.55 5.44 -18.64
CA PRO A 265 23.56 6.46 -18.26
C PRO A 265 23.06 7.47 -17.24
N ASP A 266 21.77 7.82 -17.28
CA ASP A 266 21.12 8.78 -16.37
C ASP A 266 20.88 8.22 -14.95
N ALA A 267 20.99 6.92 -14.75
CA ALA A 267 20.68 6.23 -13.50
C ALA A 267 21.82 5.35 -12.95
N ARG A 268 22.76 4.89 -13.82
CA ARG A 268 23.69 3.80 -13.54
C ARG A 268 24.46 3.95 -12.24
N ASP A 269 25.13 5.06 -12.02
CA ASP A 269 26.02 5.28 -10.86
C ASP A 269 25.38 6.14 -9.77
N ARG A 270 24.09 6.49 -9.92
CA ARG A 270 23.34 7.42 -9.07
C ARG A 270 22.23 6.76 -8.24
N ILE A 271 22.05 5.45 -8.41
CA ILE A 271 21.15 4.61 -7.60
C ILE A 271 22.02 3.68 -6.78
N ASP A 272 21.88 3.70 -5.46
CA ASP A 272 22.65 2.82 -4.60
C ASP A 272 22.26 1.33 -4.81
N TRP A 273 23.13 0.43 -4.34
CA TRP A 273 22.95 -1.01 -4.55
C TRP A 273 21.66 -1.52 -3.91
N GLN A 274 21.31 -1.06 -2.70
CA GLN A 274 20.12 -1.52 -1.98
C GLN A 274 18.83 -1.03 -2.68
N GLU A 275 18.78 0.24 -3.08
CA GLU A 275 17.68 0.81 -3.84
C GLU A 275 17.50 0.07 -5.18
N ARG A 276 18.61 -0.27 -5.85
CA ARG A 276 18.60 -1.05 -7.09
C ARG A 276 18.02 -2.45 -6.90
N GLN A 277 18.34 -3.14 -5.79
CA GLN A 277 17.76 -4.45 -5.48
C GLN A 277 16.23 -4.36 -5.27
N ARG A 278 15.73 -3.30 -4.61
CA ARG A 278 14.28 -3.08 -4.45
C ARG A 278 13.58 -2.88 -5.78
N TYR A 279 14.16 -2.13 -6.71
CA TYR A 279 13.60 -1.93 -8.05
C TYR A 279 13.59 -3.22 -8.91
N ARG A 280 14.43 -4.20 -8.62
CA ARG A 280 14.47 -5.50 -9.32
C ARG A 280 13.34 -6.45 -8.95
N ILE A 281 12.69 -6.24 -7.82
CA ILE A 281 11.50 -7.01 -7.41
C ILE A 281 10.23 -6.18 -7.64
N ARG A 282 9.07 -6.83 -7.73
CA ARG A 282 7.81 -6.09 -7.85
C ARG A 282 7.51 -5.36 -6.54
N HIS A 283 7.29 -4.06 -6.65
CA HIS A 283 7.08 -3.12 -5.55
C HIS A 283 6.01 -2.09 -5.91
N LEU A 284 5.64 -1.21 -4.97
CA LEU A 284 4.76 -0.08 -5.26
C LEU A 284 5.49 0.97 -6.09
N PRO A 285 5.03 1.25 -7.32
CA PRO A 285 5.67 2.22 -8.20
C PRO A 285 5.45 3.65 -7.70
N GLN A 286 6.54 4.43 -7.59
CA GLN A 286 6.46 5.84 -7.25
C GLN A 286 5.93 6.65 -8.42
N GLY A 287 4.64 6.97 -8.42
CA GLY A 287 3.93 7.68 -9.49
C GLY A 287 2.62 7.02 -9.90
N ALA A 288 2.32 5.83 -9.38
CA ALA A 288 1.02 5.18 -9.59
C ALA A 288 -0.05 5.71 -8.62
N PRO A 289 -1.30 5.89 -9.07
CA PRO A 289 -2.39 6.39 -8.22
C PRO A 289 -2.67 5.55 -6.98
N THR A 290 -2.51 4.23 -7.08
CA THR A 290 -2.81 3.27 -5.99
C THR A 290 -1.71 3.19 -4.94
N SER A 291 -0.46 3.57 -5.27
CA SER A 291 0.69 3.38 -4.38
C SER A 291 0.55 4.10 -3.04
N PRO A 292 0.05 5.34 -2.95
CA PRO A 292 -0.09 6.03 -1.67
C PRO A 292 -1.06 5.32 -0.70
N ALA A 293 -2.23 4.91 -1.17
CA ALA A 293 -3.22 4.20 -0.36
C ALA A 293 -2.70 2.82 0.07
N LEU A 294 -2.13 2.05 -0.85
CA LEU A 294 -1.56 0.74 -0.55
C LEU A 294 -0.36 0.82 0.41
N ALA A 295 0.50 1.84 0.28
CA ALA A 295 1.60 2.05 1.21
C ALA A 295 1.09 2.29 2.63
N ASN A 296 0.03 3.09 2.79
CA ASN A 296 -0.61 3.31 4.08
C ASN A 296 -1.18 2.01 4.67
N LEU A 297 -1.86 1.19 3.88
CA LEU A 297 -2.41 -0.08 4.34
C LEU A 297 -1.31 -1.10 4.68
N CYS A 298 -0.25 -1.18 3.89
CA CYS A 298 0.90 -2.05 4.17
C CYS A 298 1.70 -1.60 5.40
N ALA A 299 1.67 -0.31 5.75
CA ALA A 299 2.30 0.23 6.94
C ALA A 299 1.40 0.22 8.19
N PHE A 300 0.17 -0.31 8.11
CA PHE A 300 -0.79 -0.28 9.21
C PHE A 300 -0.24 -0.90 10.51
N ARG A 301 0.47 -2.03 10.42
CA ARG A 301 1.10 -2.66 11.58
C ARG A 301 2.25 -1.84 12.16
N LEU A 302 3.03 -1.19 11.30
CA LEU A 302 4.05 -0.22 11.71
C LEU A 302 3.41 0.89 12.54
N ASP A 303 2.34 1.51 12.02
CA ASP A 303 1.63 2.59 12.70
C ASP A 303 1.03 2.14 14.03
N LEU A 304 0.43 0.95 14.08
CA LEU A 304 -0.14 0.37 15.31
C LEU A 304 0.92 0.21 16.40
N ARG A 305 2.10 -0.31 16.04
CA ARG A 305 3.21 -0.54 16.99
C ARG A 305 3.86 0.78 17.43
N LEU A 306 4.08 1.71 16.49
CA LEU A 306 4.65 3.02 16.82
C LEU A 306 3.69 3.87 17.65
N ALA A 307 2.39 3.81 17.39
CA ALA A 307 1.38 4.46 18.26
C ALA A 307 1.33 3.82 19.65
N GLY A 308 1.51 2.51 19.75
CA GLY A 308 1.66 1.80 21.03
C GLY A 308 2.89 2.23 21.80
N LEU A 309 4.05 2.33 21.13
CA LEU A 309 5.29 2.85 21.69
C LEU A 309 5.11 4.29 22.19
N ALA A 310 4.53 5.16 21.36
CA ALA A 310 4.27 6.55 21.75
C ALA A 310 3.42 6.64 23.03
N ARG A 311 2.32 5.86 23.10
CA ARG A 311 1.47 5.79 24.31
C ARG A 311 2.25 5.37 25.55
N SER A 312 3.10 4.35 25.46
CA SER A 312 3.90 3.87 26.59
C SER A 312 4.92 4.90 27.11
N LEU A 313 5.28 5.87 26.26
CA LEU A 313 6.22 6.95 26.56
C LEU A 313 5.54 8.29 26.91
N GLY A 314 4.20 8.35 26.98
CA GLY A 314 3.48 9.61 27.10
C GLY A 314 3.73 10.58 25.94
N ALA A 315 4.08 10.04 24.77
CA ALA A 315 4.42 10.79 23.56
C ALA A 315 3.28 10.83 22.55
N THR A 316 3.33 11.77 21.64
CA THR A 316 2.46 11.87 20.47
C THR A 316 3.16 11.29 19.25
N TYR A 317 2.45 10.50 18.44
CA TYR A 317 2.93 9.94 17.18
C TYR A 317 2.01 10.31 16.02
N THR A 318 2.57 10.76 14.91
CA THR A 318 1.87 10.87 13.62
C THR A 318 2.79 10.49 12.47
N ARG A 319 2.20 10.14 11.29
CA ARG A 319 2.94 9.83 10.07
C ARG A 319 2.38 10.60 8.87
N TYR A 320 3.29 11.15 8.06
CA TYR A 320 2.98 11.74 6.76
C TYR A 320 3.86 11.10 5.67
N ALA A 321 3.29 10.16 4.91
CA ALA A 321 4.03 9.33 3.96
C ALA A 321 5.20 8.56 4.63
N ASP A 322 6.42 8.91 4.27
CA ASP A 322 7.69 8.41 4.82
C ASP A 322 8.18 9.18 6.06
N ASP A 323 7.61 10.33 6.35
CA ASP A 323 7.94 11.13 7.55
C ASP A 323 7.16 10.61 8.78
N LEU A 324 7.90 10.17 9.83
CA LEU A 324 7.36 9.83 11.14
C LEU A 324 7.70 10.93 12.12
N ALA A 325 6.77 11.32 12.97
CA ALA A 325 7.00 12.32 14.01
C ALA A 325 6.61 11.79 15.39
N PHE A 326 7.52 11.95 16.36
CA PHE A 326 7.27 11.74 17.77
C PHE A 326 7.48 13.06 18.52
N SER A 327 6.69 13.34 19.54
CA SER A 327 6.92 14.52 20.38
C SER A 327 6.41 14.32 21.80
N GLY A 328 7.01 15.05 22.74
CA GLY A 328 6.65 14.94 24.15
C GLY A 328 7.31 15.99 25.04
N GLY A 329 7.27 15.74 26.34
CA GLY A 329 7.90 16.55 27.37
C GLY A 329 9.41 16.29 27.51
N GLU A 330 9.99 16.84 28.59
CA GLU A 330 11.43 16.74 28.90
C GLU A 330 11.88 15.28 29.10
N ASP A 331 11.01 14.41 29.62
CA ASP A 331 11.32 12.98 29.78
C ASP A 331 11.60 12.30 28.44
N LEU A 332 10.79 12.61 27.43
CA LEU A 332 11.03 12.10 26.08
C LEU A 332 12.33 12.66 25.50
N ALA A 333 12.66 13.92 25.78
CA ALA A 333 13.91 14.53 25.36
C ALA A 333 15.13 13.77 25.91
N ARG A 334 15.09 13.40 27.20
CA ARG A 334 16.16 12.60 27.84
C ARG A 334 16.28 11.18 27.29
N MET A 335 15.20 10.64 26.75
CA MET A 335 15.15 9.28 26.18
C MET A 335 15.27 9.24 24.65
N ALA A 336 15.58 10.36 23.98
CA ALA A 336 15.53 10.47 22.51
C ALA A 336 16.30 9.36 21.81
N GLU A 337 17.52 9.06 22.21
CA GLU A 337 18.34 7.98 21.63
C GLU A 337 17.68 6.59 21.77
N ARG A 338 17.10 6.31 22.94
CA ARG A 338 16.38 5.04 23.16
C ARG A 338 15.14 4.95 22.29
N VAL A 339 14.47 6.08 22.03
CA VAL A 339 13.32 6.15 21.12
C VAL A 339 13.77 5.88 19.71
N GLU A 340 14.89 6.44 19.26
CA GLU A 340 15.47 6.20 17.94
C GLU A 340 15.75 4.71 17.71
N ILE A 341 16.39 4.05 18.65
CA ILE A 341 16.69 2.61 18.59
C ILE A 341 15.40 1.78 18.49
N ARG A 342 14.39 2.07 19.32
CA ARG A 342 13.12 1.33 19.34
C ARG A 342 12.32 1.56 18.06
N VAL A 343 12.26 2.78 17.54
CA VAL A 343 11.59 3.10 16.29
C VAL A 343 12.27 2.39 15.13
N ALA A 344 13.61 2.38 15.08
CA ALA A 344 14.37 1.68 14.05
C ALA A 344 14.13 0.16 14.10
N ALA A 345 14.13 -0.44 15.31
CA ALA A 345 13.86 -1.87 15.49
C ALA A 345 12.45 -2.23 14.99
N ILE A 346 11.42 -1.49 15.41
CA ILE A 346 10.03 -1.71 14.96
C ILE A 346 9.93 -1.55 13.43
N ALA A 347 10.59 -0.55 12.85
CA ALA A 347 10.57 -0.34 11.42
C ALA A 347 11.17 -1.55 10.67
N ILE A 348 12.31 -2.07 11.11
CA ILE A 348 12.97 -3.24 10.52
C ILE A 348 12.08 -4.48 10.61
N GLU A 349 11.49 -4.76 11.76
CA GLU A 349 10.58 -5.90 11.95
C GLU A 349 9.32 -5.82 11.07
N GLU A 350 8.85 -4.59 10.78
CA GLU A 350 7.74 -4.35 9.86
C GLU A 350 8.19 -4.17 8.39
N GLY A 351 9.48 -4.47 8.08
CA GLY A 351 10.03 -4.49 6.72
C GLY A 351 10.28 -3.11 6.12
N PHE A 352 10.51 -2.11 6.97
CA PHE A 352 10.95 -0.77 6.59
C PHE A 352 12.33 -0.47 7.20
N ALA A 353 12.95 0.61 6.77
CA ALA A 353 14.20 1.08 7.35
C ALA A 353 14.15 2.58 7.60
N VAL A 354 14.58 3.01 8.76
CA VAL A 354 14.76 4.43 9.08
C VAL A 354 16.04 4.94 8.45
N ASN A 355 16.01 6.15 7.92
CA ASN A 355 17.20 6.83 7.40
C ASN A 355 17.90 7.62 8.54
N PRO A 356 19.01 7.15 9.08
CA PRO A 356 19.66 7.81 10.23
C PRO A 356 20.20 9.20 9.87
N ARG A 357 20.60 9.43 8.62
CA ARG A 357 21.09 10.75 8.17
C ARG A 357 20.02 11.83 8.16
N LYS A 358 18.74 11.44 8.03
CA LYS A 358 17.59 12.34 8.02
C LYS A 358 16.85 12.40 9.36
N THR A 359 17.16 11.52 10.29
CA THR A 359 16.61 11.57 11.65
C THR A 359 17.07 12.86 12.33
N ARG A 360 16.14 13.53 13.02
CA ARG A 360 16.40 14.80 13.71
C ARG A 360 15.72 14.82 15.06
N VAL A 361 16.48 15.12 16.10
CA VAL A 361 15.96 15.48 17.43
C VAL A 361 15.97 17.00 17.52
N MET A 362 14.82 17.60 17.70
CA MET A 362 14.62 19.05 17.72
C MET A 362 14.09 19.46 19.09
N LEU A 363 14.91 20.12 19.90
CA LEU A 363 14.54 20.65 21.19
C LEU A 363 13.83 22.01 21.05
N ARG A 364 13.06 22.42 22.07
CA ARG A 364 12.26 23.64 22.09
C ARG A 364 13.09 24.93 21.86
N GLY A 365 14.36 24.95 22.30
CA GLY A 365 15.28 26.08 22.06
C GLY A 365 15.70 26.26 20.61
N GLY A 366 15.53 25.23 19.78
CA GLY A 366 15.80 25.27 18.35
C GLY A 366 14.52 25.32 17.51
N ARG A 367 14.67 25.38 16.19
CA ARG A 367 13.54 25.29 15.26
C ARG A 367 13.03 23.86 15.16
N GLN A 368 11.78 23.65 15.57
CA GLN A 368 11.05 22.40 15.41
C GLN A 368 10.21 22.48 14.12
N GLN A 369 10.49 21.60 13.13
CA GLN A 369 9.85 21.68 11.83
C GLN A 369 9.48 20.25 11.32
N LEU A 370 8.23 20.07 10.89
CA LEU A 370 7.68 18.83 10.36
C LEU A 370 7.02 19.09 9.00
N ALA A 371 7.42 18.39 7.95
CA ALA A 371 6.90 18.55 6.57
C ALA A 371 6.77 20.03 6.13
N GLY A 372 7.78 20.86 6.44
CA GLY A 372 7.78 22.28 6.13
C GLY A 372 7.08 23.19 7.15
N VAL A 373 6.32 22.62 8.11
CA VAL A 373 5.57 23.37 9.13
C VAL A 373 6.40 23.54 10.39
N VAL A 374 6.62 24.78 10.86
CA VAL A 374 7.22 25.08 12.17
C VAL A 374 6.19 24.87 13.26
N VAL A 375 6.57 24.17 14.35
CA VAL A 375 5.65 23.74 15.43
C VAL A 375 6.07 24.21 16.83
N ASN A 376 6.97 25.19 16.95
CA ASN A 376 7.45 25.67 18.26
C ASN A 376 6.33 26.19 19.17
N SER A 377 5.48 27.09 18.69
CA SER A 377 4.39 27.70 19.47
C SER A 377 3.01 27.56 18.80
N HIS A 378 2.97 27.54 17.50
CA HIS A 378 1.79 27.33 16.67
C HIS A 378 2.26 26.95 15.25
N PRO A 379 1.39 26.30 14.43
CA PRO A 379 1.77 25.95 13.05
C PRO A 379 2.11 27.22 12.27
N ASN A 380 3.26 27.22 11.58
CA ASN A 380 3.71 28.40 10.84
C ASN A 380 4.64 28.03 9.69
N LEU A 381 4.80 28.95 8.73
CA LEU A 381 5.93 28.95 7.79
C LEU A 381 7.23 29.28 8.52
N ALA A 382 8.35 28.77 8.03
CA ALA A 382 9.65 29.25 8.45
C ALA A 382 9.75 30.76 8.16
N ARG A 383 10.40 31.50 9.08
CA ARG A 383 10.53 32.97 8.91
C ARG A 383 11.15 33.35 7.58
N THR A 384 12.20 32.65 7.18
CA THR A 384 12.88 32.87 5.89
C THR A 384 11.96 32.66 4.69
N GLU A 385 11.09 31.63 4.72
CA GLU A 385 10.13 31.36 3.65
C GLU A 385 9.01 32.41 3.60
N PHE A 386 8.54 32.84 4.77
CA PHE A 386 7.55 33.90 4.87
C PHE A 386 8.10 35.25 4.34
N ASP A 387 9.30 35.61 4.77
CA ASP A 387 9.95 36.88 4.37
C ASP A 387 10.28 36.86 2.87
N ALA A 388 10.76 35.72 2.34
CA ALA A 388 11.00 35.58 0.88
C ALA A 388 9.71 35.69 0.08
N LEU A 389 8.62 35.01 0.52
CA LEU A 389 7.33 35.12 -0.18
C LEU A 389 6.80 36.57 -0.11
N LYS A 390 6.89 37.22 1.05
CA LYS A 390 6.50 38.62 1.20
C LYS A 390 7.29 39.55 0.29
N ALA A 391 8.61 39.36 0.15
CA ALA A 391 9.45 40.14 -0.76
C ALA A 391 9.02 39.98 -2.22
N VAL A 392 8.83 38.74 -2.68
CA VAL A 392 8.36 38.45 -4.06
C VAL A 392 7.02 39.13 -4.31
N LEU A 393 6.02 38.99 -3.39
CA LEU A 393 4.71 39.64 -3.54
C LEU A 393 4.82 41.15 -3.56
N THR A 394 5.65 41.74 -2.71
CA THR A 394 5.87 43.19 -2.66
C THR A 394 6.50 43.70 -3.94
N ASN A 395 7.48 42.97 -4.48
CA ASN A 395 8.11 43.34 -5.76
C ASN A 395 7.11 43.23 -6.92
N CYS A 396 6.25 42.17 -6.94
CA CYS A 396 5.18 42.07 -7.95
C CYS A 396 4.17 43.25 -7.90
N VAL A 397 3.97 43.89 -6.74
CA VAL A 397 3.13 45.09 -6.64
C VAL A 397 3.84 46.32 -7.17
N ARG A 398 5.19 46.40 -7.08
CA ARG A 398 6.00 47.53 -7.44
C ARG A 398 6.48 47.53 -8.89
N SER A 399 6.60 46.32 -9.46
CA SER A 399 7.13 46.11 -10.81
C SER A 399 6.36 45.01 -11.52
N ASP A 400 6.69 44.72 -12.78
CA ASP A 400 6.06 43.65 -13.54
C ASP A 400 6.26 42.29 -12.83
N PRO A 401 5.16 41.56 -12.50
CA PRO A 401 5.24 40.24 -11.93
C PRO A 401 6.10 39.23 -12.73
N ALA A 402 6.18 39.37 -14.05
CA ALA A 402 6.98 38.51 -14.91
C ALA A 402 8.47 38.53 -14.52
N LEU A 403 8.98 39.66 -14.04
CA LEU A 403 10.38 39.83 -13.60
C LEU A 403 10.69 39.02 -12.32
N GLN A 404 9.68 38.62 -11.55
CA GLN A 404 9.83 37.82 -10.34
C GLN A 404 9.67 36.30 -10.61
N ASN A 405 9.34 35.90 -11.84
CA ASN A 405 9.17 34.51 -12.25
C ASN A 405 10.52 33.90 -12.67
N CYS A 406 11.51 33.91 -11.78
CA CYS A 406 12.85 33.39 -12.06
C CYS A 406 12.89 31.90 -12.39
N ASP A 407 11.93 31.11 -11.86
CA ASP A 407 11.83 29.65 -12.06
C ASP A 407 11.03 29.29 -13.32
N GLY A 408 10.52 30.27 -14.10
CA GLY A 408 9.80 30.04 -15.34
C GLY A 408 8.46 29.28 -15.19
N HIS A 409 7.70 29.53 -14.11
CA HIS A 409 6.39 28.95 -13.94
C HIS A 409 5.42 29.36 -15.04
N SER A 410 4.77 28.44 -15.71
CA SER A 410 3.80 28.73 -16.80
C SER A 410 2.58 29.50 -16.31
N ASP A 411 2.15 29.32 -15.07
CA ASP A 411 1.13 30.14 -14.41
C ASP A 411 1.68 30.64 -13.07
N PHE A 412 2.40 31.72 -13.12
CA PHE A 412 3.03 32.31 -11.94
C PHE A 412 2.02 32.89 -10.95
N ARG A 413 0.86 33.38 -11.44
CA ARG A 413 -0.25 33.84 -10.59
C ARG A 413 -0.80 32.70 -9.75
N ALA A 414 -1.14 31.57 -10.37
CA ALA A 414 -1.61 30.38 -9.65
C ALA A 414 -0.57 29.81 -8.69
N HIS A 415 0.73 29.84 -9.07
CA HIS A 415 1.83 29.45 -8.18
C HIS A 415 1.87 30.29 -6.91
N LEU A 416 1.86 31.64 -7.04
CA LEU A 416 1.86 32.51 -5.85
C LEU A 416 0.57 32.44 -5.06
N ALA A 417 -0.58 32.32 -5.72
CA ALA A 417 -1.88 32.09 -5.04
C ALA A 417 -1.84 30.83 -4.16
N GLY A 418 -1.30 29.72 -4.67
CA GLY A 418 -1.12 28.48 -3.92
C GLY A 418 -0.23 28.64 -2.69
N ARG A 419 0.90 29.37 -2.82
CA ARG A 419 1.80 29.66 -1.68
C ARG A 419 1.14 30.55 -0.62
N VAL A 420 0.37 31.56 -1.03
CA VAL A 420 -0.40 32.42 -0.12
C VAL A 420 -1.49 31.62 0.58
N ALA A 421 -2.25 30.79 -0.14
CA ALA A 421 -3.27 29.91 0.43
C ALA A 421 -2.67 28.95 1.48
N HIS A 422 -1.51 28.38 1.19
CA HIS A 422 -0.78 27.55 2.15
C HIS A 422 -0.40 28.34 3.42
N ALA A 423 0.09 29.57 3.28
CA ALA A 423 0.39 30.43 4.44
C ALA A 423 -0.86 30.76 5.27
N VAL A 424 -2.01 31.02 4.63
CA VAL A 424 -3.31 31.24 5.29
C VAL A 424 -3.74 29.98 6.06
N MET A 425 -3.60 28.80 5.45
CA MET A 425 -3.95 27.52 6.09
C MET A 425 -3.10 27.26 7.35
N LEU A 426 -1.80 27.60 7.32
CA LEU A 426 -0.89 27.42 8.44
C LEU A 426 -1.13 28.43 9.59
N ASN A 427 -1.26 29.68 9.23
CA ASN A 427 -1.43 30.79 10.16
C ASN A 427 -2.31 31.87 9.53
N PRO A 428 -3.63 31.89 9.86
CA PRO A 428 -4.57 32.82 9.25
C PRO A 428 -4.16 34.28 9.38
N ALA A 429 -3.64 34.71 10.55
CA ALA A 429 -3.25 36.08 10.81
C ALA A 429 -2.05 36.52 9.95
N ARG A 430 -1.02 35.68 9.81
CA ARG A 430 0.12 35.94 8.92
C ARG A 430 -0.26 35.80 7.46
N GLY A 431 -1.05 34.80 7.13
CA GLY A 431 -1.53 34.57 5.77
C GLY A 431 -2.36 35.73 5.23
N ALA A 432 -3.21 36.34 6.05
CA ALA A 432 -3.99 37.54 5.69
C ALA A 432 -3.09 38.71 5.25
N LYS A 433 -1.92 38.89 5.89
CA LYS A 433 -0.96 39.93 5.50
C LYS A 433 -0.39 39.66 4.10
N LEU A 434 -0.06 38.41 3.78
CA LEU A 434 0.43 38.04 2.45
C LEU A 434 -0.68 38.13 1.41
N LYS A 435 -1.91 37.74 1.77
CA LYS A 435 -3.07 37.83 0.89
C LYS A 435 -3.37 39.31 0.52
N ALA A 436 -3.35 40.23 1.48
CA ALA A 436 -3.55 41.63 1.23
C ALA A 436 -2.50 42.24 0.25
N ILE A 437 -1.25 41.72 0.27
CA ILE A 437 -0.25 42.15 -0.72
C ILE A 437 -0.56 41.52 -2.09
N PHE A 438 -0.87 40.21 -2.10
CA PHE A 438 -1.19 39.50 -3.34
C PHE A 438 -2.38 40.09 -4.10
N ASP A 439 -3.44 40.50 -3.39
CA ASP A 439 -4.65 41.06 -3.97
C ASP A 439 -4.41 42.47 -4.60
N ARG A 440 -3.27 43.10 -4.31
CA ARG A 440 -2.86 44.39 -4.91
C ARG A 440 -2.02 44.21 -6.17
N ILE A 441 -1.62 43.02 -6.52
CA ILE A 441 -0.82 42.75 -7.71
C ILE A 441 -1.67 42.95 -8.95
N VAL A 442 -1.24 43.86 -9.83
CA VAL A 442 -1.83 44.02 -11.15
C VAL A 442 -1.24 42.94 -12.06
N TRP A 443 -2.06 41.99 -12.41
CA TRP A 443 -1.70 40.94 -13.36
C TRP A 443 -2.00 41.46 -14.76
N ASN A 444 -0.98 41.83 -15.51
CA ASN A 444 -1.16 42.09 -16.93
C ASN A 444 -1.64 40.76 -17.55
N LEU A 445 -2.88 40.75 -18.04
CA LEU A 445 -3.40 39.67 -18.87
C LEU A 445 -2.55 39.73 -20.14
N GLY A 446 -1.50 38.92 -20.16
CA GLY A 446 -0.46 38.96 -21.15
C GLY A 446 -1.00 38.77 -22.57
N SER A 447 -0.48 39.52 -23.43
CA SER A 447 -0.43 39.35 -24.88
C SER A 447 -0.01 37.93 -25.26
#